data_d02829067409134f07123935e215b2da
#
_entry.id   d02829067409134f07123935e215b2da
#
_cell.length_a   1.000
_cell.length_b   1.000
_cell.length_c   1.000
_cell.angle_alpha   90.00
_cell.angle_beta   90.00
_cell.angle_gamma   90.00
#
_symmetry.space_group_name_H-M   'P 1'
#
loop_
_entity.id
_entity.type
_entity.pdbx_description
1 polymer ?
#
loop_
_entity_poly.entity_id
_entity_poly.type
_entity_poly.pdbx_seq_one_letter_code
_entity_poly.pdbx_strand_id
1 'polypeptide(L)'
;MPNGTIKTFSRGGSDVTGSIVARAASAKIYENWTDVSGFLICDPRIINNPEPINTITYAELRELAYMGATVLHEDAIFPVRAAGIPVNIKNTNCPQDKGTMIVSETAEPCEHIITGIAGKKGMSVINIEKDKMNSEVGFGRNVLRALEKSNVSFEHMPSGVDTMSVVIQTDALTGKETTILDEIRSRVHPDQLFIENDLALIAVVGRGMKSARGTAAILFTALAEARVNIKMIDQGSSELNIIIGVDDQDFEVAMRAIYNAFIKVKK
;
A
#
# COMPACT_ATOMS: atom_id res chain seq x y z
N MET A 1 19.39 -13.40 -23.45
CA MET A 1 20.36 -13.79 -22.41
C MET A 1 21.64 -14.31 -23.03
N PRO A 2 22.83 -14.16 -22.43
CA PRO A 2 24.09 -14.71 -22.99
C PRO A 2 24.06 -16.21 -23.20
N ASN A 3 23.20 -16.94 -22.51
CA ASN A 3 23.01 -18.39 -22.63
C ASN A 3 21.99 -18.80 -23.72
N GLY A 4 21.56 -17.88 -24.59
CA GLY A 4 20.60 -18.12 -25.67
C GLY A 4 19.14 -18.22 -25.23
N THR A 5 18.83 -18.05 -23.92
CA THR A 5 17.44 -18.08 -23.46
C THR A 5 16.78 -16.69 -23.60
N ILE A 6 15.47 -16.70 -23.87
CA ILE A 6 14.65 -15.48 -23.86
C ILE A 6 14.26 -15.17 -22.41
N LYS A 7 14.43 -13.91 -22.00
CA LYS A 7 13.90 -13.40 -20.73
C LYS A 7 12.87 -12.33 -21.02
N THR A 8 11.69 -12.46 -20.45
CA THR A 8 10.59 -11.51 -20.56
C THR A 8 10.33 -10.87 -19.20
N PHE A 9 9.66 -9.72 -19.20
CA PHE A 9 9.07 -9.19 -17.98
C PHE A 9 7.88 -10.06 -17.56
N SER A 10 7.65 -10.17 -16.28
CA SER A 10 6.51 -10.94 -15.75
C SER A 10 5.17 -10.28 -16.13
N ARG A 11 5.14 -8.96 -16.20
CA ARG A 11 3.98 -8.13 -16.56
C ARG A 11 4.44 -6.75 -17.06
N GLY A 12 3.60 -6.04 -17.85
CA GLY A 12 3.80 -4.63 -18.21
C GLY A 12 4.98 -4.36 -19.15
N GLY A 13 5.40 -5.32 -19.98
CA GLY A 13 6.54 -5.15 -20.88
C GLY A 13 6.37 -4.01 -21.90
N SER A 14 5.15 -3.76 -22.37
CA SER A 14 4.83 -2.62 -23.24
C SER A 14 5.02 -1.29 -22.53
N ASP A 15 4.57 -1.21 -21.27
CA ASP A 15 4.67 0.01 -20.45
C ASP A 15 6.13 0.34 -20.15
N VAL A 16 6.95 -0.69 -19.84
CA VAL A 16 8.41 -0.55 -19.64
C VAL A 16 9.05 -0.03 -20.93
N THR A 17 8.69 -0.59 -22.10
CA THR A 17 9.24 -0.18 -23.38
C THR A 17 8.89 1.28 -23.69
N GLY A 18 7.63 1.67 -23.53
CA GLY A 18 7.17 3.06 -23.70
C GLY A 18 7.91 4.02 -22.76
N SER A 19 8.10 3.64 -21.52
CA SER A 19 8.83 4.42 -20.52
C SER A 19 10.31 4.60 -20.88
N ILE A 20 10.99 3.56 -21.35
CA ILE A 20 12.39 3.64 -21.82
C ILE A 20 12.49 4.56 -23.05
N VAL A 21 11.60 4.43 -24.04
CA VAL A 21 11.57 5.25 -25.23
C VAL A 21 11.31 6.72 -24.89
N ALA A 22 10.32 6.98 -24.00
CA ALA A 22 10.03 8.34 -23.55
C ALA A 22 11.24 9.01 -22.89
N ARG A 23 11.96 8.27 -22.05
CA ARG A 23 13.20 8.75 -21.43
C ARG A 23 14.29 9.00 -22.46
N ALA A 24 14.52 8.06 -23.39
CA ALA A 24 15.55 8.19 -24.44
C ALA A 24 15.29 9.37 -25.37
N ALA A 25 14.03 9.66 -25.65
CA ALA A 25 13.60 10.80 -26.48
C ALA A 25 13.52 12.12 -25.70
N SER A 26 13.79 12.13 -24.39
CA SER A 26 13.60 13.28 -23.49
C SER A 26 12.19 13.88 -23.67
N ALA A 27 11.17 13.02 -23.67
CA ALA A 27 9.79 13.41 -23.92
C ALA A 27 9.29 14.39 -22.86
N LYS A 28 8.41 15.30 -23.23
CA LYS A 28 7.78 16.25 -22.30
C LYS A 28 6.74 15.55 -21.40
N ILE A 29 6.12 14.50 -21.94
CA ILE A 29 5.09 13.70 -21.27
C ILE A 29 5.12 12.30 -21.86
N TYR A 30 4.80 11.29 -21.04
CA TYR A 30 4.54 9.92 -21.46
C TYR A 30 3.04 9.62 -21.29
N GLU A 31 2.31 9.48 -22.38
CA GLU A 31 0.93 9.01 -22.33
C GLU A 31 0.88 7.49 -22.40
N ASN A 32 0.32 6.88 -21.37
CA ASN A 32 0.06 5.44 -21.32
C ASN A 32 -1.44 5.20 -21.58
N TRP A 33 -1.72 4.65 -22.75
CA TRP A 33 -3.08 4.37 -23.21
C TRP A 33 -3.49 2.94 -22.82
N THR A 34 -4.53 2.82 -22.00
CA THR A 34 -5.05 1.57 -21.45
C THR A 34 -6.59 1.51 -21.59
N ASP A 35 -7.24 0.59 -20.92
CA ASP A 35 -8.70 0.40 -20.95
C ASP A 35 -9.46 1.13 -19.82
N VAL A 36 -8.75 1.90 -19.00
CA VAL A 36 -9.34 2.70 -17.90
C VAL A 36 -8.96 4.17 -18.00
N SER A 37 -9.82 5.06 -17.49
CA SER A 37 -9.64 6.52 -17.56
C SER A 37 -8.77 7.07 -16.41
N GLY A 38 -7.72 6.34 -16.00
CA GLY A 38 -6.84 6.72 -14.91
C GLY A 38 -7.15 5.99 -13.60
N PHE A 39 -6.72 6.59 -12.48
CA PHE A 39 -6.92 6.05 -11.14
C PHE A 39 -8.19 6.62 -10.51
N LEU A 40 -8.83 5.81 -9.69
CA LEU A 40 -9.97 6.18 -8.88
C LEU A 40 -9.57 6.27 -7.40
N ILE A 41 -10.24 7.11 -6.63
CA ILE A 41 -9.95 7.33 -5.20
C ILE A 41 -10.13 6.03 -4.39
N CYS A 42 -11.01 5.13 -4.85
CA CYS A 42 -11.26 3.83 -4.21
C CYS A 42 -11.60 2.78 -5.27
N ASP A 43 -11.53 1.51 -4.88
CA ASP A 43 -11.90 0.38 -5.76
C ASP A 43 -13.37 0.47 -6.20
N PRO A 44 -13.67 0.50 -7.52
CA PRO A 44 -15.04 0.58 -8.03
C PRO A 44 -15.89 -0.68 -7.72
N ARG A 45 -15.26 -1.78 -7.33
CA ARG A 45 -15.97 -2.99 -6.86
C ARG A 45 -16.55 -2.80 -5.45
N ILE A 46 -15.97 -1.88 -4.66
CA ILE A 46 -16.41 -1.58 -3.29
C ILE A 46 -17.30 -0.34 -3.26
N ILE A 47 -16.88 0.72 -3.95
CA ILE A 47 -17.61 1.98 -4.03
C ILE A 47 -18.22 2.10 -5.42
N ASN A 48 -19.53 2.25 -5.47
CA ASN A 48 -20.19 2.49 -6.74
C ASN A 48 -19.84 3.90 -7.26
N ASN A 49 -19.19 3.96 -8.41
CA ASN A 49 -18.82 5.20 -9.10
C ASN A 49 -17.92 6.14 -8.25
N PRO A 50 -16.73 5.69 -7.83
CA PRO A 50 -15.84 6.53 -7.03
C PRO A 50 -15.29 7.69 -7.88
N GLU A 51 -14.93 8.79 -7.20
CA GLU A 51 -14.35 9.95 -7.89
C GLU A 51 -12.98 9.61 -8.51
N PRO A 52 -12.66 10.18 -9.69
CA PRO A 52 -11.35 10.00 -10.32
C PRO A 52 -10.27 10.83 -9.61
N ILE A 53 -9.04 10.35 -9.67
CA ILE A 53 -7.85 11.08 -9.23
C ILE A 53 -7.32 11.86 -10.43
N ASN A 54 -7.37 13.19 -10.40
CA ASN A 54 -6.86 14.03 -11.49
C ASN A 54 -5.32 14.06 -11.52
N THR A 55 -4.70 14.28 -10.37
CA THR A 55 -3.24 14.37 -10.25
C THR A 55 -2.75 13.58 -9.03
N ILE A 56 -1.75 12.73 -9.23
CA ILE A 56 -1.13 11.91 -8.20
C ILE A 56 0.40 12.04 -8.30
N THR A 57 1.08 12.04 -7.16
CA THR A 57 2.55 11.96 -7.17
C THR A 57 3.02 10.51 -7.28
N TYR A 58 4.26 10.31 -7.76
CA TYR A 58 4.86 8.96 -7.78
C TYR A 58 4.93 8.31 -6.39
N ALA A 59 5.08 9.12 -5.33
CA ALA A 59 5.10 8.61 -3.97
C ALA A 59 3.73 8.07 -3.54
N GLU A 60 2.66 8.84 -3.78
CA GLU A 60 1.27 8.42 -3.50
C GLU A 60 0.87 7.21 -4.33
N LEU A 61 1.22 7.20 -5.62
CA LEU A 61 0.95 6.07 -6.51
C LEU A 61 1.58 4.78 -5.98
N ARG A 62 2.82 4.86 -5.49
CA ARG A 62 3.53 3.71 -4.95
C ARG A 62 2.82 3.13 -3.72
N GLU A 63 2.36 3.98 -2.82
CA GLU A 63 1.61 3.56 -1.63
C GLU A 63 0.30 2.86 -2.02
N LEU A 64 -0.47 3.46 -2.95
CA LEU A 64 -1.71 2.87 -3.43
C LEU A 64 -1.50 1.55 -4.20
N ALA A 65 -0.49 1.51 -5.08
CA ALA A 65 -0.18 0.32 -5.86
C ALA A 65 0.27 -0.85 -4.99
N TYR A 66 1.09 -0.58 -3.96
CA TYR A 66 1.51 -1.58 -2.98
C TYR A 66 0.33 -2.19 -2.23
N MET A 67 -0.69 -1.40 -1.97
CA MET A 67 -1.93 -1.81 -1.30
C MET A 67 -3.00 -2.35 -2.26
N GLY A 68 -2.66 -2.60 -3.53
CA GLY A 68 -3.51 -3.31 -4.49
C GLY A 68 -4.26 -2.45 -5.51
N ALA A 69 -4.05 -1.13 -5.54
CA ALA A 69 -4.59 -0.27 -6.60
C ALA A 69 -3.76 -0.42 -7.90
N THR A 70 -4.00 -1.48 -8.65
CA THR A 70 -3.19 -1.87 -9.82
C THR A 70 -3.81 -1.39 -11.13
N VAL A 71 -3.49 -0.18 -11.57
CA VAL A 71 -3.74 0.27 -12.95
C VAL A 71 -2.46 0.15 -13.79
N LEU A 72 -1.31 0.44 -13.19
CA LEU A 72 -0.01 0.42 -13.83
C LEU A 72 1.01 -0.25 -12.90
N HIS A 73 1.90 -1.07 -13.47
CA HIS A 73 2.97 -1.68 -12.68
C HIS A 73 4.04 -0.63 -12.36
N GLU A 74 4.37 -0.44 -11.08
CA GLU A 74 5.28 0.63 -10.65
C GLU A 74 6.67 0.54 -11.29
N ASP A 75 7.19 -0.67 -11.51
CA ASP A 75 8.47 -0.88 -12.17
C ASP A 75 8.49 -0.40 -13.63
N ALA A 76 7.31 -0.41 -14.29
CA ALA A 76 7.19 -0.01 -15.68
C ALA A 76 7.48 1.49 -15.88
N ILE A 77 7.20 2.31 -14.88
CA ILE A 77 7.39 3.77 -14.96
C ILE A 77 8.73 4.25 -14.35
N PHE A 78 9.55 3.34 -13.83
CA PHE A 78 10.85 3.71 -13.24
C PHE A 78 11.73 4.57 -14.17
N PRO A 79 11.88 4.26 -15.49
CA PRO A 79 12.70 5.08 -16.40
C PRO A 79 12.22 6.53 -16.52
N VAL A 80 10.91 6.77 -16.66
CA VAL A 80 10.36 8.14 -16.77
C VAL A 80 10.37 8.85 -15.42
N ARG A 81 10.10 8.15 -14.32
CA ARG A 81 10.23 8.69 -12.97
C ARG A 81 11.63 9.21 -12.69
N ALA A 82 12.67 8.41 -13.01
CA ALA A 82 14.06 8.79 -12.82
C ALA A 82 14.48 10.01 -13.69
N ALA A 83 13.78 10.25 -14.79
CA ALA A 83 13.97 11.40 -15.67
C ALA A 83 13.07 12.60 -15.34
N GLY A 84 12.19 12.48 -14.34
CA GLY A 84 11.21 13.53 -13.99
C GLY A 84 10.14 13.76 -15.04
N ILE A 85 9.94 12.83 -15.97
CA ILE A 85 8.94 12.94 -17.04
C ILE A 85 7.56 12.60 -16.47
N PRO A 86 6.56 13.48 -16.58
CA PRO A 86 5.21 13.18 -16.15
C PRO A 86 4.57 12.08 -17.02
N VAL A 87 3.69 11.28 -16.40
CA VAL A 87 2.93 10.22 -17.09
C VAL A 87 1.45 10.57 -17.04
N ASN A 88 0.74 10.43 -18.15
CA ASN A 88 -0.72 10.52 -18.16
C ASN A 88 -1.33 9.16 -18.52
N ILE A 89 -2.19 8.65 -17.66
CA ILE A 89 -2.94 7.42 -17.91
C ILE A 89 -4.22 7.78 -18.65
N LYS A 90 -4.36 7.32 -19.90
CA LYS A 90 -5.44 7.64 -20.81
C LYS A 90 -6.24 6.40 -21.19
N ASN A 91 -7.54 6.59 -21.45
CA ASN A 91 -8.42 5.52 -21.88
C ASN A 91 -8.55 5.47 -23.42
N THR A 92 -8.19 4.34 -24.02
CA THR A 92 -8.33 4.11 -25.47
C THR A 92 -9.79 4.09 -25.91
N ASN A 93 -10.70 3.68 -25.03
CA ASN A 93 -12.14 3.62 -25.33
C ASN A 93 -12.86 4.96 -25.11
N CYS A 94 -12.25 5.86 -24.30
CA CYS A 94 -12.77 7.18 -23.97
C CYS A 94 -11.64 8.22 -24.08
N PRO A 95 -11.11 8.51 -25.27
CA PRO A 95 -9.92 9.34 -25.46
C PRO A 95 -10.11 10.81 -25.05
N GLN A 96 -11.36 11.28 -24.93
CA GLN A 96 -11.72 12.61 -24.43
C GLN A 96 -11.53 12.75 -22.91
N ASP A 97 -11.47 11.65 -22.17
CA ASP A 97 -11.26 11.70 -20.72
C ASP A 97 -9.86 12.25 -20.43
N LYS A 98 -9.78 13.09 -19.37
CA LYS A 98 -8.51 13.71 -18.98
C LYS A 98 -7.49 12.67 -18.50
N GLY A 99 -7.96 11.59 -17.91
CA GLY A 99 -7.12 10.58 -17.28
C GLY A 99 -6.52 11.04 -15.94
N THR A 100 -5.48 10.34 -15.48
CA THR A 100 -4.73 10.71 -14.28
C THR A 100 -3.32 11.12 -14.63
N MET A 101 -2.91 12.31 -14.19
CA MET A 101 -1.53 12.80 -14.33
C MET A 101 -0.67 12.33 -13.16
N ILE A 102 0.42 11.64 -13.43
CA ILE A 102 1.42 11.19 -12.46
C ILE A 102 2.63 12.09 -12.56
N VAL A 103 3.02 12.73 -11.47
CA VAL A 103 4.11 13.72 -11.42
C VAL A 103 5.09 13.43 -10.27
N SER A 104 6.29 13.98 -10.36
CA SER A 104 7.27 13.89 -9.26
C SER A 104 6.83 14.71 -8.06
N GLU A 105 6.43 15.94 -8.30
CA GLU A 105 5.94 16.90 -7.32
C GLU A 105 4.87 17.79 -7.95
N THR A 106 3.99 18.34 -7.13
CA THR A 106 2.99 19.29 -7.57
C THR A 106 2.73 20.33 -6.48
N ALA A 107 2.62 21.58 -6.88
CA ALA A 107 2.15 22.68 -6.05
C ALA A 107 0.62 22.86 -6.09
N GLU A 108 -0.07 22.07 -6.93
CA GLU A 108 -1.53 22.12 -7.01
C GLU A 108 -2.15 21.74 -5.66
N PRO A 109 -3.14 22.51 -5.19
CA PRO A 109 -3.89 22.16 -4.00
C PRO A 109 -4.51 20.78 -4.15
N CYS A 110 -4.54 20.03 -3.04
CA CYS A 110 -5.30 18.78 -3.02
C CYS A 110 -6.79 19.10 -3.08
N GLU A 111 -7.52 18.43 -3.96
CA GLU A 111 -9.00 18.55 -4.00
C GLU A 111 -9.62 18.03 -2.70
N HIS A 112 -9.05 16.96 -2.17
CA HIS A 112 -9.39 16.35 -0.89
C HIS A 112 -8.16 16.22 0.01
N ILE A 113 -8.36 16.00 1.30
CA ILE A 113 -7.29 15.73 2.26
C ILE A 113 -6.51 14.47 1.85
N ILE A 114 -7.22 13.47 1.34
CA ILE A 114 -6.65 12.20 0.86
C ILE A 114 -6.69 12.15 -0.67
N THR A 115 -5.74 11.43 -1.25
CA THR A 115 -5.65 11.18 -2.69
C THR A 115 -6.33 9.87 -3.06
N GLY A 116 -6.24 8.86 -2.20
CA GLY A 116 -6.87 7.57 -2.47
C GLY A 116 -6.89 6.64 -1.27
N ILE A 117 -7.70 5.59 -1.41
CA ILE A 117 -7.87 4.52 -0.43
C ILE A 117 -7.68 3.21 -1.17
N ALA A 118 -6.75 2.39 -0.70
CA ALA A 118 -6.53 1.05 -1.23
C ALA A 118 -6.40 0.06 -0.08
N GLY A 119 -6.61 -1.21 -0.35
CA GLY A 119 -6.45 -2.21 0.69
C GLY A 119 -6.44 -3.62 0.14
N LYS A 120 -5.97 -4.54 0.95
CA LYS A 120 -5.84 -5.95 0.62
C LYS A 120 -6.19 -6.83 1.81
N LYS A 121 -6.84 -7.94 1.52
CA LYS A 121 -7.19 -9.00 2.47
C LYS A 121 -6.11 -10.08 2.52
N GLY A 122 -6.30 -11.06 3.39
CA GLY A 122 -5.45 -12.24 3.44
C GLY A 122 -4.11 -11.99 4.11
N MET A 123 -4.10 -11.24 5.21
CA MET A 123 -2.94 -11.04 6.06
C MET A 123 -3.01 -11.90 7.30
N SER A 124 -1.86 -12.36 7.74
CA SER A 124 -1.64 -13.01 9.03
C SER A 124 -0.70 -12.17 9.87
N VAL A 125 -0.88 -12.23 11.18
CA VAL A 125 -0.04 -11.51 12.14
C VAL A 125 0.64 -12.51 13.04
N ILE A 126 1.97 -12.47 13.11
CA ILE A 126 2.73 -13.17 14.14
C ILE A 126 2.83 -12.20 15.33
N ASN A 127 2.16 -12.54 16.43
CA ASN A 127 2.20 -11.79 17.67
C ASN A 127 3.26 -12.37 18.60
N ILE A 128 4.14 -11.51 19.07
CA ILE A 128 5.30 -11.85 19.92
C ILE A 128 5.21 -10.99 21.17
N GLU A 129 5.14 -11.60 22.32
CA GLU A 129 5.16 -10.92 23.62
C GLU A 129 6.40 -11.36 24.41
N LYS A 130 7.12 -10.41 24.97
CA LYS A 130 8.28 -10.68 25.81
C LYS A 130 8.53 -9.54 26.79
N ASP A 131 8.58 -9.86 28.06
CA ASP A 131 8.94 -8.89 29.10
C ASP A 131 10.28 -8.23 28.82
N LYS A 132 10.32 -6.90 28.90
CA LYS A 132 11.52 -6.08 28.63
C LYS A 132 12.09 -6.20 27.22
N MET A 133 11.24 -6.55 26.24
CA MET A 133 11.62 -6.66 24.83
C MET A 133 12.37 -5.41 24.32
N ASN A 134 11.90 -4.22 24.69
CA ASN A 134 12.46 -2.95 24.26
C ASN A 134 13.90 -2.71 24.71
N SER A 135 14.36 -3.38 25.78
CA SER A 135 15.73 -3.30 26.29
C SER A 135 16.66 -4.37 25.70
N GLU A 136 16.14 -5.33 24.96
CA GLU A 136 16.92 -6.38 24.32
C GLU A 136 17.49 -5.93 22.99
N VAL A 137 18.78 -5.60 22.95
CA VAL A 137 19.45 -5.17 21.75
C VAL A 137 19.46 -6.24 20.67
N GLY A 138 18.91 -5.93 19.50
CA GLY A 138 18.85 -6.84 18.36
C GLY A 138 17.64 -7.78 18.36
N PHE A 139 16.64 -7.59 19.22
CA PHE A 139 15.43 -8.39 19.25
C PHE A 139 14.75 -8.45 17.87
N GLY A 140 14.38 -7.31 17.28
CA GLY A 140 13.76 -7.24 15.95
C GLY A 140 14.62 -7.88 14.86
N ARG A 141 15.95 -7.71 14.90
CA ARG A 141 16.86 -8.41 13.95
C ARG A 141 16.72 -9.94 14.05
N ASN A 142 16.63 -10.47 15.27
CA ASN A 142 16.50 -11.91 15.47
C ASN A 142 15.16 -12.44 14.97
N VAL A 143 14.08 -11.69 15.14
CA VAL A 143 12.75 -12.00 14.57
C VAL A 143 12.81 -11.98 13.03
N LEU A 144 13.34 -10.92 12.42
CA LEU A 144 13.48 -10.81 10.97
C LEU A 144 14.37 -11.91 10.38
N ARG A 145 15.39 -12.35 11.11
CA ARG A 145 16.26 -13.45 10.68
C ARG A 145 15.53 -14.80 10.61
N ALA A 146 14.51 -15.01 11.45
CA ALA A 146 13.65 -16.19 11.35
C ALA A 146 12.82 -16.19 10.05
N LEU A 147 12.31 -15.03 9.66
CA LEU A 147 11.59 -14.86 8.39
C LEU A 147 12.52 -15.01 7.19
N GLU A 148 13.69 -14.38 7.22
CA GLU A 148 14.73 -14.48 6.18
C GLU A 148 15.09 -15.93 5.88
N LYS A 149 15.33 -16.74 6.93
CA LYS A 149 15.66 -18.16 6.80
C LYS A 149 14.56 -18.97 6.08
N SER A 150 13.31 -18.55 6.24
CA SER A 150 12.16 -19.18 5.60
C SER A 150 11.79 -18.53 4.25
N ASN A 151 12.58 -17.55 3.78
CA ASN A 151 12.33 -16.75 2.58
C ASN A 151 10.90 -16.17 2.59
N VAL A 152 10.56 -15.47 3.69
CA VAL A 152 9.27 -14.78 3.88
C VAL A 152 9.55 -13.30 4.14
N SER A 153 8.90 -12.43 3.37
CA SER A 153 8.91 -10.98 3.59
C SER A 153 7.77 -10.57 4.52
N PHE A 154 7.93 -9.45 5.20
CA PHE A 154 6.88 -8.85 6.03
C PHE A 154 6.33 -7.59 5.35
N GLU A 155 5.10 -7.22 5.71
CA GLU A 155 4.43 -6.00 5.24
C GLU A 155 4.62 -4.85 6.23
N HIS A 156 4.31 -5.10 7.51
CA HIS A 156 4.41 -4.15 8.62
C HIS A 156 4.92 -4.84 9.88
N MET A 157 5.56 -4.05 10.76
CA MET A 157 6.10 -4.58 12.01
C MET A 157 5.91 -3.55 13.14
N PRO A 158 4.67 -3.28 13.56
CA PRO A 158 4.42 -2.45 14.73
C PRO A 158 4.99 -3.09 15.99
N SER A 159 5.62 -2.27 16.82
CA SER A 159 6.24 -2.71 18.06
C SER A 159 5.88 -1.80 19.22
N GLY A 160 5.56 -2.41 20.37
CA GLY A 160 5.34 -1.75 21.65
C GLY A 160 6.54 -1.87 22.57
N VAL A 161 6.30 -1.79 23.88
CA VAL A 161 7.34 -1.97 24.91
C VAL A 161 7.71 -3.45 25.07
N ASP A 162 6.71 -4.29 25.20
CA ASP A 162 6.85 -5.73 25.45
C ASP A 162 6.21 -6.59 24.35
N THR A 163 5.77 -5.96 23.25
CA THR A 163 5.07 -6.64 22.15
C THR A 163 5.63 -6.24 20.80
N MET A 164 5.66 -7.20 19.88
CA MET A 164 5.97 -6.97 18.46
C MET A 164 5.00 -7.79 17.60
N SER A 165 4.39 -7.16 16.64
CA SER A 165 3.53 -7.83 15.65
C SER A 165 4.21 -7.79 14.28
N VAL A 166 4.21 -8.91 13.59
CA VAL A 166 4.75 -8.99 12.22
C VAL A 166 3.62 -9.37 11.28
N VAL A 167 3.23 -8.45 10.43
CA VAL A 167 2.18 -8.64 9.43
C VAL A 167 2.77 -9.23 8.16
N ILE A 168 2.19 -10.31 7.67
CA ILE A 168 2.69 -11.11 6.54
C ILE A 168 1.50 -11.51 5.67
N GLN A 169 1.71 -11.63 4.36
CA GLN A 169 0.71 -12.22 3.48
C GLN A 169 0.50 -13.69 3.85
N THR A 170 -0.74 -14.10 4.08
CA THR A 170 -1.09 -15.46 4.52
C THR A 170 -0.52 -16.52 3.59
N ASP A 171 -0.61 -16.30 2.27
CA ASP A 171 -0.08 -17.22 1.26
C ASP A 171 1.44 -17.43 1.37
N ALA A 172 2.19 -16.38 1.73
CA ALA A 172 3.64 -16.47 1.91
C ALA A 172 4.03 -17.23 3.18
N LEU A 173 3.13 -17.26 4.18
CA LEU A 173 3.31 -17.94 5.46
C LEU A 173 2.88 -19.40 5.40
N THR A 174 1.90 -19.75 4.54
CA THR A 174 1.30 -21.07 4.43
C THR A 174 2.34 -22.18 4.28
N GLY A 175 2.26 -23.18 5.18
CA GLY A 175 3.18 -24.31 5.25
C GLY A 175 4.55 -24.04 5.86
N LYS A 176 4.78 -22.82 6.36
CA LYS A 176 6.04 -22.41 7.02
C LYS A 176 5.83 -21.99 8.47
N GLU A 177 4.59 -21.96 8.94
CA GLU A 177 4.19 -21.41 10.23
C GLU A 177 4.99 -22.01 11.38
N THR A 178 4.99 -23.34 11.48
CA THR A 178 5.70 -24.07 12.55
C THR A 178 7.20 -23.77 12.50
N THR A 179 7.81 -23.79 11.31
CA THR A 179 9.24 -23.54 11.15
C THR A 179 9.62 -22.13 11.59
N ILE A 180 8.80 -21.13 11.22
CA ILE A 180 9.04 -19.73 11.60
C ILE A 180 8.85 -19.53 13.10
N LEU A 181 7.78 -20.08 13.67
CA LEU A 181 7.52 -19.98 15.12
C LEU A 181 8.62 -20.62 15.94
N ASP A 182 9.10 -21.81 15.54
CA ASP A 182 10.17 -22.50 16.26
C ASP A 182 11.50 -21.74 16.16
N GLU A 183 11.80 -21.17 15.01
CA GLU A 183 12.98 -20.33 14.82
C GLU A 183 12.90 -19.04 15.67
N ILE A 184 11.73 -18.39 15.76
CA ILE A 184 11.51 -17.24 16.65
C ILE A 184 11.69 -17.66 18.10
N ARG A 185 11.05 -18.77 18.55
CA ARG A 185 11.20 -19.29 19.93
C ARG A 185 12.65 -19.52 20.30
N SER A 186 13.41 -20.14 19.41
CA SER A 186 14.82 -20.46 19.66
C SER A 186 15.73 -19.24 19.77
N ARG A 187 15.36 -18.11 19.10
CA ARG A 187 16.20 -16.92 19.02
C ARG A 187 15.88 -15.87 20.07
N VAL A 188 14.61 -15.67 20.37
CA VAL A 188 14.18 -14.55 21.22
C VAL A 188 13.49 -15.00 22.51
N HIS A 189 13.18 -16.29 22.65
CA HIS A 189 12.56 -16.86 23.86
C HIS A 189 11.35 -16.03 24.34
N PRO A 190 10.30 -15.87 23.51
CA PRO A 190 9.15 -15.05 23.85
C PRO A 190 8.31 -15.71 24.96
N ASP A 191 7.61 -14.89 25.76
CA ASP A 191 6.66 -15.37 26.77
C ASP A 191 5.39 -15.89 26.09
N GLN A 192 4.92 -15.19 25.03
CA GLN A 192 3.82 -15.64 24.18
C GLN A 192 4.19 -15.49 22.70
N LEU A 193 3.75 -16.44 21.90
CA LEU A 193 3.97 -16.45 20.45
C LEU A 193 2.83 -17.20 19.77
N PHE A 194 2.05 -16.49 18.96
CA PHE A 194 0.91 -17.05 18.22
C PHE A 194 0.69 -16.34 16.90
N ILE A 195 -0.07 -16.98 16.00
CA ILE A 195 -0.49 -16.40 14.73
C ILE A 195 -1.98 -16.09 14.80
N GLU A 196 -2.34 -14.89 14.35
CA GLU A 196 -3.70 -14.47 14.10
C GLU A 196 -3.88 -14.30 12.60
N ASN A 197 -4.95 -14.86 12.04
CA ASN A 197 -5.26 -14.81 10.61
C ASN A 197 -6.43 -13.84 10.36
N ASP A 198 -6.86 -13.77 9.10
CA ASP A 198 -8.04 -13.02 8.68
C ASP A 198 -7.95 -11.51 8.97
N LEU A 199 -6.76 -10.95 8.77
CA LEU A 199 -6.53 -9.51 8.83
C LEU A 199 -6.56 -8.93 7.42
N ALA A 200 -7.24 -7.78 7.26
CA ALA A 200 -7.15 -6.92 6.09
C ALA A 200 -6.40 -5.63 6.42
N LEU A 201 -5.60 -5.14 5.49
CA LEU A 201 -4.93 -3.85 5.57
C LEU A 201 -5.61 -2.84 4.66
N ILE A 202 -5.82 -1.63 5.15
CA ILE A 202 -6.35 -0.48 4.41
C ILE A 202 -5.36 0.67 4.55
N ALA A 203 -4.91 1.23 3.43
CA ALA A 203 -4.10 2.44 3.39
C ALA A 203 -4.96 3.63 2.94
N VAL A 204 -4.95 4.66 3.75
CA VAL A 204 -5.46 5.99 3.42
C VAL A 204 -4.26 6.83 3.02
N VAL A 205 -4.20 7.24 1.75
CA VAL A 205 -3.02 7.89 1.17
C VAL A 205 -3.36 9.30 0.71
N GLY A 206 -2.48 10.25 0.99
CA GLY A 206 -2.63 11.60 0.47
C GLY A 206 -1.62 12.60 1.01
N ARG A 207 -0.99 13.35 0.10
CA ARG A 207 -0.08 14.46 0.45
C ARG A 207 -0.76 15.57 1.25
N GLY A 208 -2.09 15.72 1.12
CA GLY A 208 -2.88 16.69 1.87
C GLY A 208 -2.88 16.44 3.38
N MET A 209 -2.63 15.21 3.81
CA MET A 209 -2.60 14.83 5.23
C MET A 209 -1.49 15.55 6.01
N LYS A 210 -0.35 15.84 5.37
CA LYS A 210 0.78 16.57 6.01
C LYS A 210 0.43 17.92 6.58
N SER A 211 -0.55 18.60 5.98
CA SER A 211 -0.98 19.95 6.39
C SER A 211 -2.36 19.97 7.03
N ALA A 212 -3.14 18.88 6.92
CA ALA A 212 -4.50 18.80 7.42
C ALA A 212 -4.54 18.27 8.85
N ARG A 213 -4.79 19.16 9.80
CA ARG A 213 -5.00 18.77 11.21
C ARG A 213 -6.32 18.01 11.35
N GLY A 214 -6.31 16.94 12.16
CA GLY A 214 -7.52 16.17 12.46
C GLY A 214 -7.82 15.04 11.47
N THR A 215 -6.96 14.75 10.49
CA THR A 215 -7.16 13.66 9.53
C THR A 215 -7.39 12.32 10.24
N ALA A 216 -6.58 11.99 11.23
CA ALA A 216 -6.75 10.78 12.03
C ALA A 216 -8.09 10.76 12.79
N ALA A 217 -8.56 11.91 13.31
CA ALA A 217 -9.85 11.99 13.97
C ALA A 217 -11.00 11.69 13.00
N ILE A 218 -10.97 12.23 11.79
CA ILE A 218 -11.97 11.92 10.74
C ILE A 218 -11.98 10.41 10.44
N LEU A 219 -10.81 9.84 10.22
CA LEU A 219 -10.64 8.42 9.90
C LEU A 219 -11.20 7.52 11.01
N PHE A 220 -10.75 7.73 12.24
CA PHE A 220 -11.12 6.84 13.35
C PHE A 220 -12.58 7.04 13.80
N THR A 221 -13.13 8.26 13.69
CA THR A 221 -14.54 8.49 13.92
C THR A 221 -15.40 7.73 12.90
N ALA A 222 -15.04 7.78 11.62
CA ALA A 222 -15.78 7.06 10.58
C ALA A 222 -15.80 5.53 10.83
N LEU A 223 -14.67 4.97 11.25
CA LEU A 223 -14.59 3.54 11.57
C LEU A 223 -15.39 3.19 12.84
N ALA A 224 -15.34 4.03 13.87
CA ALA A 224 -16.10 3.83 15.09
C ALA A 224 -17.61 3.89 14.84
N GLU A 225 -18.09 4.86 14.05
CA GLU A 225 -19.49 4.98 13.65
C GLU A 225 -19.95 3.77 12.81
N ALA A 226 -19.06 3.23 11.98
CA ALA A 226 -19.30 2.01 11.23
C ALA A 226 -19.18 0.73 12.07
N ARG A 227 -18.86 0.83 13.36
CA ARG A 227 -18.63 -0.28 14.32
C ARG A 227 -17.51 -1.24 13.87
N VAL A 228 -16.51 -0.73 13.17
CA VAL A 228 -15.33 -1.49 12.77
C VAL A 228 -14.28 -1.43 13.88
N ASN A 229 -13.82 -2.60 14.31
CA ASN A 229 -12.73 -2.70 15.26
C ASN A 229 -11.38 -2.56 14.56
N ILE A 230 -10.51 -1.69 15.08
CA ILE A 230 -9.15 -1.47 14.56
C ILE A 230 -8.19 -2.38 15.34
N LYS A 231 -7.51 -3.27 14.62
CA LYS A 231 -6.51 -4.19 15.18
C LYS A 231 -5.10 -3.64 15.13
N MET A 232 -4.80 -2.80 14.14
CA MET A 232 -3.47 -2.23 13.92
C MET A 232 -3.59 -0.82 13.36
N ILE A 233 -2.67 0.06 13.76
CA ILE A 233 -2.47 1.39 13.18
C ILE A 233 -0.98 1.56 12.92
N ASP A 234 -0.63 2.00 11.71
CA ASP A 234 0.73 2.37 11.34
C ASP A 234 0.71 3.68 10.55
N GLN A 235 1.54 4.63 10.97
CA GLN A 235 1.76 5.88 10.26
C GLN A 235 3.24 6.25 10.33
N GLY A 236 3.92 6.17 9.20
CA GLY A 236 5.32 6.55 9.10
C GLY A 236 5.54 8.07 9.19
N SER A 237 6.79 8.46 9.43
CA SER A 237 7.21 9.87 9.51
C SER A 237 7.04 10.66 8.20
N SER A 238 6.75 9.99 7.09
CA SER A 238 6.43 10.62 5.82
C SER A 238 5.09 11.36 5.86
N GLU A 239 4.18 10.98 6.78
CA GLU A 239 2.80 11.46 6.90
C GLU A 239 1.99 11.34 5.60
N LEU A 240 2.45 10.49 4.68
CA LEU A 240 1.85 10.30 3.36
C LEU A 240 0.68 9.32 3.40
N ASN A 241 0.72 8.38 4.35
CA ASN A 241 -0.30 7.36 4.54
C ASN A 241 -0.63 7.15 6.02
N ILE A 242 -1.82 6.59 6.26
CA ILE A 242 -2.22 5.93 7.51
C ILE A 242 -2.68 4.54 7.10
N ILE A 243 -2.06 3.52 7.69
CA ILE A 243 -2.42 2.13 7.45
C ILE A 243 -3.15 1.59 8.66
N ILE A 244 -4.28 0.96 8.44
CA ILE A 244 -5.09 0.33 9.47
C ILE A 244 -5.30 -1.14 9.15
N GLY A 245 -5.22 -1.97 10.19
CA GLY A 245 -5.60 -3.38 10.15
C GLY A 245 -6.98 -3.56 10.75
N VAL A 246 -7.82 -4.30 10.05
CA VAL A 246 -9.19 -4.66 10.47
C VAL A 246 -9.43 -6.14 10.20
N ASP A 247 -10.49 -6.71 10.74
CA ASP A 247 -10.90 -8.07 10.35
C ASP A 247 -11.28 -8.12 8.87
N ASP A 248 -10.95 -9.21 8.18
CA ASP A 248 -11.25 -9.41 6.75
C ASP A 248 -12.74 -9.19 6.42
N GLN A 249 -13.63 -9.59 7.33
CA GLN A 249 -15.09 -9.41 7.17
C GLN A 249 -15.52 -7.95 7.21
N ASP A 250 -14.78 -7.08 7.89
CA ASP A 250 -15.09 -5.66 8.05
C ASP A 250 -14.47 -4.80 6.95
N PHE A 251 -13.63 -5.38 6.10
CA PHE A 251 -12.85 -4.67 5.10
C PHE A 251 -13.68 -3.73 4.22
N GLU A 252 -14.76 -4.22 3.59
CA GLU A 252 -15.56 -3.40 2.70
C GLU A 252 -16.36 -2.33 3.44
N VAL A 253 -16.84 -2.65 4.65
CA VAL A 253 -17.56 -1.69 5.51
C VAL A 253 -16.62 -0.56 5.89
N ALA A 254 -15.39 -0.88 6.29
CA ALA A 254 -14.35 0.10 6.61
C ALA A 254 -14.01 0.99 5.40
N MET A 255 -13.77 0.39 4.23
CA MET A 255 -13.49 1.12 2.99
C MET A 255 -14.60 2.12 2.63
N ARG A 256 -15.87 1.70 2.74
CA ARG A 256 -17.05 2.56 2.50
C ARG A 256 -17.15 3.70 3.51
N ALA A 257 -16.93 3.41 4.79
CA ALA A 257 -16.96 4.41 5.84
C ALA A 257 -15.90 5.50 5.62
N ILE A 258 -14.66 5.09 5.34
CA ILE A 258 -13.55 6.00 5.08
C ILE A 258 -13.84 6.86 3.84
N TYR A 259 -14.25 6.25 2.73
CA TYR A 259 -14.58 6.98 1.50
C TYR A 259 -15.66 8.04 1.74
N ASN A 260 -16.74 7.69 2.42
CA ASN A 260 -17.82 8.62 2.71
C ASN A 260 -17.37 9.79 3.59
N ALA A 261 -16.54 9.54 4.59
CA ALA A 261 -16.07 10.56 5.51
C ALA A 261 -15.12 11.58 4.86
N PHE A 262 -14.28 11.14 3.91
CA PHE A 262 -13.32 12.07 3.29
C PHE A 262 -13.81 12.69 1.98
N ILE A 263 -14.70 12.02 1.25
CA ILE A 263 -15.09 12.43 -0.11
C ILE A 263 -16.52 12.95 -0.17
N LYS A 264 -17.48 12.29 0.50
CA LYS A 264 -18.90 12.66 0.38
C LYS A 264 -19.37 13.72 1.37
N VAL A 265 -18.62 13.99 2.44
CA VAL A 265 -18.94 15.09 3.34
C VAL A 265 -18.55 16.39 2.66
N LYS A 266 -19.45 16.93 1.81
CA LYS A 266 -19.35 18.33 1.38
C LYS A 266 -19.51 19.21 2.62
N LYS A 267 -18.49 20.03 2.90
CA LYS A 267 -18.54 21.10 3.88
C LYS A 267 -19.64 22.12 3.55
#